data_92a3a0cd802d94975b7eb64b9f283268
#
_entry.id   92a3a0cd802d94975b7eb64b9f283268
#
_cell.length_a   1.000
_cell.length_b   1.000
_cell.length_c   1.000
_cell.angle_alpha   90.00
_cell.angle_beta   90.00
_cell.angle_gamma   90.00
#
_symmetry.space_group_name_H-M   'P 1'
#
loop_
_entity.id
_entity.type
_entity.pdbx_description
1 polymer ?
#
loop_
_entity_poly.entity_id
_entity_poly.type
_entity_poly.pdbx_seq_one_letter_code
_entity_poly.pdbx_strand_id
1 'polypeptide(L)'
;MNLTSITLLIVLLVISFLIVVVLVVLEHKKSDEAKGLKIKGSFEEHDSLEENKNDQQSIYECSKSGDLECVVHWLNIKHDINKKDDSGFAPLHLSCLHGKTEIVQQLIERGANVNLLSEKDLLSPMACLAQGRANLNFNEGTFYKIVSILKKAGGSINRTKDEATPPVKAAIVHGDLDLLDFFMSVHVHIFVEDTDKRSMLHHCSLNPNSNTIAVLRRLIDRGLDINGQDSDGNTPLHLALNPFNREIAEYLISAGADEEIKNWKGISSKKIVQQNIVNFLRQP
;
A
#
# COMPACT_ATOMS: atom_id res chain seq x y z
N MET A 1 -10.85 1.28 -59.53
CA MET A 1 -10.16 0.03 -59.07
C MET A 1 -11.21 -1.02 -58.84
N ASN A 2 -11.06 -2.18 -59.46
CA ASN A 2 -12.04 -3.28 -59.34
C ASN A 2 -11.95 -3.90 -57.90
N LEU A 3 -13.08 -4.35 -57.41
CA LEU A 3 -13.21 -4.97 -56.05
C LEU A 3 -12.14 -6.04 -55.79
N THR A 4 -11.75 -6.80 -56.82
CA THR A 4 -10.68 -7.82 -56.79
C THR A 4 -9.30 -7.21 -56.56
N SER A 5 -9.03 -5.99 -57.01
CA SER A 5 -7.72 -5.32 -56.78
C SER A 5 -7.61 -4.80 -55.38
N ILE A 6 -8.72 -4.40 -54.75
CA ILE A 6 -8.76 -3.93 -53.35
C ILE A 6 -8.58 -5.11 -52.39
N THR A 7 -9.24 -6.24 -52.64
CA THR A 7 -9.08 -7.45 -51.84
C THR A 7 -7.67 -8.01 -51.92
N LEU A 8 -7.04 -8.00 -53.09
CA LEU A 8 -5.65 -8.43 -53.23
C LEU A 8 -4.69 -7.53 -52.46
N LEU A 9 -4.90 -6.20 -52.47
CA LEU A 9 -4.08 -5.23 -51.73
C LEU A 9 -4.20 -5.43 -50.19
N ILE A 10 -5.42 -5.70 -49.69
CA ILE A 10 -5.65 -5.96 -48.27
C ILE A 10 -4.95 -7.26 -47.85
N VAL A 11 -5.06 -8.33 -48.66
CA VAL A 11 -4.38 -9.59 -48.38
C VAL A 11 -2.86 -9.43 -48.35
N LEU A 12 -2.27 -8.67 -49.25
CA LEU A 12 -0.83 -8.40 -49.28
C LEU A 12 -0.40 -7.59 -48.06
N LEU A 13 -1.20 -6.61 -47.59
CA LEU A 13 -0.91 -5.83 -46.38
C LEU A 13 -0.96 -6.70 -45.11
N VAL A 14 -1.95 -7.61 -45.02
CA VAL A 14 -2.07 -8.53 -43.88
C VAL A 14 -0.88 -9.54 -43.87
N ILE A 15 -0.48 -10.05 -45.04
CA ILE A 15 0.67 -10.95 -45.13
C ILE A 15 1.98 -10.21 -44.74
N SER A 16 2.16 -8.97 -45.21
CA SER A 16 3.33 -8.16 -44.85
C SER A 16 3.39 -7.86 -43.35
N PHE A 17 2.24 -7.54 -42.73
CA PHE A 17 2.15 -7.34 -41.28
C PHE A 17 2.48 -8.60 -40.50
N LEU A 18 1.95 -9.77 -40.91
CA LEU A 18 2.28 -11.06 -40.30
C LEU A 18 3.76 -11.40 -40.42
N ILE A 19 4.40 -11.12 -41.56
CA ILE A 19 5.85 -11.33 -41.74
C ILE A 19 6.65 -10.45 -40.77
N VAL A 20 6.27 -9.17 -40.61
CA VAL A 20 6.93 -8.27 -39.66
C VAL A 20 6.79 -8.77 -38.23
N VAL A 21 5.60 -9.21 -37.82
CA VAL A 21 5.37 -9.78 -36.49
C VAL A 21 6.20 -11.03 -36.26
N VAL A 22 6.27 -11.93 -37.25
CA VAL A 22 7.11 -13.15 -37.14
C VAL A 22 8.60 -12.80 -37.05
N LEU A 23 9.07 -11.81 -37.82
CA LEU A 23 10.47 -11.37 -37.75
C LEU A 23 10.82 -10.74 -36.38
N VAL A 24 9.93 -9.94 -35.81
CA VAL A 24 10.10 -9.36 -34.47
C VAL A 24 10.13 -10.45 -33.39
N VAL A 25 9.28 -11.47 -33.50
CA VAL A 25 9.25 -12.62 -32.57
C VAL A 25 10.53 -13.44 -32.70
N LEU A 26 11.04 -13.65 -33.94
CA LEU A 26 12.28 -14.39 -34.19
C LEU A 26 13.51 -13.61 -33.72
N GLU A 27 13.53 -12.28 -33.85
CA GLU A 27 14.60 -11.44 -33.29
C GLU A 27 14.59 -11.45 -31.76
N HIS A 28 13.39 -11.42 -31.12
CA HIS A 28 13.27 -11.56 -29.66
C HIS A 28 13.81 -12.94 -29.23
N LYS A 29 13.42 -14.00 -29.91
CA LYS A 29 13.88 -15.36 -29.61
C LYS A 29 15.39 -15.53 -29.78
N LYS A 30 15.99 -14.94 -30.82
CA LYS A 30 17.44 -14.89 -31.01
C LYS A 30 18.16 -14.08 -29.94
N SER A 31 17.56 -12.98 -29.48
CA SER A 31 18.09 -12.16 -28.36
C SER A 31 18.10 -12.97 -27.05
N ASP A 32 17.06 -13.78 -26.81
CA ASP A 32 16.97 -14.60 -25.61
C ASP A 32 17.91 -15.82 -25.68
N GLU A 33 18.06 -16.42 -26.86
CA GLU A 33 19.06 -17.49 -27.10
C GLU A 33 20.51 -16.98 -27.01
N ALA A 34 20.78 -15.75 -27.47
CA ALA A 34 22.11 -15.12 -27.36
C ALA A 34 22.45 -14.75 -25.91
N LYS A 35 21.45 -14.39 -25.07
CA LYS A 35 21.62 -14.20 -23.63
C LYS A 35 21.81 -15.54 -22.89
N GLY A 36 21.16 -16.62 -23.35
CA GLY A 36 21.34 -17.96 -22.79
C GLY A 36 22.70 -18.60 -23.11
N LEU A 37 23.36 -18.23 -24.24
CA LEU A 37 24.63 -18.83 -24.64
C LEU A 37 25.86 -18.18 -23.97
N LYS A 38 25.72 -16.98 -23.40
CA LYS A 38 26.82 -16.33 -22.66
C LYS A 38 27.03 -16.85 -21.24
N ILE A 39 26.22 -17.78 -20.76
CA ILE A 39 26.32 -18.38 -19.39
C ILE A 39 26.94 -19.79 -19.42
N LYS A 40 27.31 -20.34 -20.61
CA LYS A 40 27.96 -21.66 -20.73
C LYS A 40 29.42 -21.58 -21.16
N GLY A 41 30.22 -20.88 -20.39
CA GLY A 41 31.66 -20.86 -20.67
C GLY A 41 32.46 -20.42 -19.46
N SER A 42 33.06 -21.39 -18.79
CA SER A 42 34.08 -21.33 -17.73
C SER A 42 33.59 -21.64 -16.31
N PHE A 43 33.35 -22.93 -16.07
CA PHE A 43 33.62 -23.51 -14.75
C PHE A 43 35.02 -24.12 -14.82
N GLU A 44 36.04 -23.33 -14.51
CA GLU A 44 37.31 -23.84 -14.01
C GLU A 44 37.29 -23.67 -12.49
N GLU A 45 37.48 -24.81 -11.81
CA GLU A 45 37.72 -24.91 -10.39
C GLU A 45 38.86 -23.97 -9.99
N HIS A 46 38.52 -22.91 -9.28
CA HIS A 46 39.44 -22.24 -8.36
C HIS A 46 38.78 -22.19 -6.99
N ASP A 47 39.20 -23.16 -6.18
CA ASP A 47 39.03 -23.25 -4.74
C ASP A 47 39.70 -21.99 -4.11
N SER A 48 38.90 -20.98 -3.84
CA SER A 48 39.20 -19.91 -2.89
C SER A 48 37.87 -19.45 -2.33
N LEU A 49 37.64 -19.88 -1.07
CA LEU A 49 36.54 -19.48 -0.21
C LEU A 49 36.52 -17.95 -0.02
N GLU A 50 36.03 -17.22 -1.02
CA GLU A 50 35.36 -15.95 -0.77
C GLU A 50 33.94 -16.33 -0.30
N GLU A 51 33.75 -16.34 1.02
CA GLU A 51 32.41 -16.34 1.61
C GLU A 51 31.59 -15.24 0.93
N ASN A 52 30.70 -15.65 0.07
CA ASN A 52 29.87 -14.77 -0.73
C ASN A 52 29.02 -13.96 0.26
N LYS A 53 29.24 -12.65 0.39
CA LYS A 53 28.45 -11.75 1.26
C LYS A 53 26.95 -11.96 1.12
N ASN A 54 26.51 -12.53 0.00
CA ASN A 54 25.11 -12.79 -0.32
C ASN A 54 24.51 -13.98 0.43
N ASP A 55 25.32 -14.91 0.98
CA ASP A 55 24.82 -16.04 1.75
C ASP A 55 24.53 -15.68 3.23
N GLN A 56 24.98 -14.50 3.67
CA GLN A 56 24.77 -14.04 5.06
C GLN A 56 23.50 -13.22 5.25
N GLN A 57 22.90 -12.67 4.19
CA GLN A 57 21.68 -11.86 4.27
C GLN A 57 20.50 -12.61 3.68
N SER A 58 19.35 -12.59 4.38
CA SER A 58 18.11 -13.17 3.85
C SER A 58 17.51 -12.30 2.74
N ILE A 59 16.69 -12.89 1.85
CA ILE A 59 15.94 -12.13 0.82
C ILE A 59 15.12 -11.00 1.44
N TYR A 60 14.67 -11.13 2.67
CA TYR A 60 13.90 -10.12 3.39
C TYR A 60 14.74 -8.90 3.75
N GLU A 61 15.96 -9.11 4.25
CA GLU A 61 16.90 -8.01 4.54
C GLU A 61 17.37 -7.32 3.26
N CYS A 62 17.64 -8.08 2.20
CA CYS A 62 17.99 -7.52 0.90
C CYS A 62 16.83 -6.68 0.31
N SER A 63 15.58 -7.13 0.53
CA SER A 63 14.38 -6.39 0.10
C SER A 63 14.17 -5.08 0.86
N LYS A 64 14.58 -5.03 2.14
CA LYS A 64 14.55 -3.82 2.97
C LYS A 64 15.69 -2.85 2.62
N SER A 65 16.91 -3.36 2.49
CA SER A 65 18.10 -2.54 2.22
C SER A 65 18.11 -1.96 0.82
N GLY A 66 17.57 -2.69 -0.15
CA GLY A 66 17.59 -2.30 -1.56
C GLY A 66 18.71 -3.00 -2.34
N ASP A 67 19.27 -4.08 -1.80
CA ASP A 67 20.31 -4.86 -2.46
C ASP A 67 19.69 -5.74 -3.56
N LEU A 68 19.73 -5.23 -4.78
CA LEU A 68 19.15 -5.89 -5.94
C LEU A 68 19.91 -7.18 -6.31
N GLU A 69 21.24 -7.17 -6.19
CA GLU A 69 22.07 -8.34 -6.55
C GLU A 69 21.76 -9.50 -5.60
N CYS A 70 21.66 -9.23 -4.32
CA CYS A 70 21.25 -10.19 -3.31
C CYS A 70 19.85 -10.74 -3.59
N VAL A 71 18.85 -9.90 -3.87
CA VAL A 71 17.49 -10.35 -4.19
C VAL A 71 17.48 -11.24 -5.44
N VAL A 72 18.20 -10.85 -6.50
CA VAL A 72 18.31 -11.64 -7.74
C VAL A 72 18.98 -12.98 -7.47
N HIS A 73 20.03 -13.04 -6.66
CA HIS A 73 20.68 -14.28 -6.24
C HIS A 73 19.68 -15.22 -5.57
N TRP A 74 18.96 -14.75 -4.53
CA TRP A 74 17.95 -15.54 -3.84
C TRP A 74 16.84 -16.07 -4.75
N LEU A 75 16.38 -15.26 -5.71
CA LEU A 75 15.34 -15.67 -6.66
C LEU A 75 15.85 -16.71 -7.67
N ASN A 76 17.14 -16.74 -8.00
CA ASN A 76 17.73 -17.73 -8.89
C ASN A 76 17.87 -19.12 -8.24
N ILE A 77 18.00 -19.21 -6.94
CA ILE A 77 18.07 -20.49 -6.19
C ILE A 77 16.69 -21.06 -5.86
N LYS A 78 15.63 -20.65 -6.58
CA LYS A 78 14.25 -21.13 -6.45
C LYS A 78 13.61 -20.90 -5.07
N HIS A 79 13.94 -19.81 -4.41
CA HIS A 79 13.23 -19.39 -3.22
C HIS A 79 11.76 -19.07 -3.56
N ASP A 80 10.82 -19.47 -2.69
CA ASP A 80 9.42 -19.07 -2.86
C ASP A 80 9.29 -17.55 -2.69
N ILE A 81 9.03 -16.87 -3.81
CA ILE A 81 8.94 -15.41 -3.90
C ILE A 81 7.83 -14.81 -3.02
N ASN A 82 6.83 -15.62 -2.67
CA ASN A 82 5.68 -15.23 -1.86
C ASN A 82 5.79 -15.71 -0.39
N LYS A 83 6.89 -16.43 -0.05
CA LYS A 83 7.11 -16.87 1.32
C LYS A 83 7.24 -15.67 2.24
N LYS A 84 6.61 -15.74 3.40
CA LYS A 84 6.64 -14.68 4.41
C LYS A 84 7.75 -14.94 5.44
N ASP A 85 8.31 -13.87 5.98
CA ASP A 85 9.25 -13.92 7.10
C ASP A 85 8.53 -14.19 8.43
N ASP A 86 9.27 -14.26 9.53
CA ASP A 86 8.75 -14.48 10.89
C ASP A 86 7.83 -13.34 11.36
N SER A 87 7.90 -12.18 10.72
CA SER A 87 7.01 -11.05 10.94
C SER A 87 5.73 -11.14 10.11
N GLY A 88 5.64 -12.08 9.17
CA GLY A 88 4.49 -12.30 8.30
C GLY A 88 4.52 -11.49 7.01
N PHE A 89 5.67 -10.93 6.60
CA PHE A 89 5.83 -10.14 5.39
C PHE A 89 6.59 -10.90 4.30
N ALA A 90 6.07 -10.91 3.08
CA ALA A 90 6.80 -11.38 1.90
C ALA A 90 7.79 -10.30 1.40
N PRO A 91 8.79 -10.66 0.56
CA PRO A 91 9.75 -9.70 0.01
C PRO A 91 9.11 -8.48 -0.67
N LEU A 92 7.99 -8.66 -1.37
CA LEU A 92 7.27 -7.56 -2.02
C LEU A 92 6.68 -6.56 -1.02
N HIS A 93 6.20 -7.02 0.14
CA HIS A 93 5.72 -6.12 1.20
C HIS A 93 6.85 -5.24 1.72
N LEU A 94 8.00 -5.85 2.01
CA LEU A 94 9.16 -5.15 2.57
C LEU A 94 9.76 -4.15 1.57
N SER A 95 9.88 -4.53 0.30
CA SER A 95 10.38 -3.62 -0.74
C SER A 95 9.42 -2.44 -0.98
N CYS A 96 8.10 -2.65 -0.90
CA CYS A 96 7.11 -1.58 -0.95
C CYS A 96 7.20 -0.68 0.29
N LEU A 97 7.27 -1.25 1.49
CA LEU A 97 7.40 -0.51 2.75
C LEU A 97 8.63 0.41 2.76
N HIS A 98 9.74 -0.05 2.18
CA HIS A 98 11.01 0.69 2.14
C HIS A 98 11.26 1.47 0.84
N GLY A 99 10.27 1.52 -0.07
CA GLY A 99 10.35 2.31 -1.31
C GLY A 99 11.40 1.82 -2.31
N LYS A 100 11.69 0.50 -2.36
CA LYS A 100 12.75 -0.08 -3.20
C LYS A 100 12.23 -0.42 -4.59
N THR A 101 12.14 0.59 -5.45
CA THR A 101 11.46 0.51 -6.76
C THR A 101 11.99 -0.61 -7.66
N GLU A 102 13.31 -0.74 -7.78
CA GLU A 102 13.96 -1.73 -8.65
C GLU A 102 13.66 -3.16 -8.17
N ILE A 103 13.65 -3.37 -6.85
CA ILE A 103 13.31 -4.66 -6.26
C ILE A 103 11.82 -4.97 -6.44
N VAL A 104 10.93 -3.99 -6.23
CA VAL A 104 9.49 -4.14 -6.50
C VAL A 104 9.26 -4.60 -7.94
N GLN A 105 9.93 -3.98 -8.89
CA GLN A 105 9.82 -4.34 -10.31
C GLN A 105 10.31 -5.76 -10.56
N GLN A 106 11.50 -6.14 -10.06
CA GLN A 106 12.06 -7.47 -10.24
C GLN A 106 11.22 -8.58 -9.60
N LEU A 107 10.68 -8.34 -8.40
CA LEU A 107 9.79 -9.30 -7.75
C LEU A 107 8.51 -9.54 -8.56
N ILE A 108 7.90 -8.46 -9.07
CA ILE A 108 6.68 -8.55 -9.89
C ILE A 108 6.94 -9.26 -11.23
N GLU A 109 8.03 -8.93 -11.93
CA GLU A 109 8.43 -9.58 -13.18
C GLU A 109 8.66 -11.09 -13.02
N ARG A 110 9.03 -11.53 -11.82
CA ARG A 110 9.24 -12.94 -11.46
C ARG A 110 8.03 -13.61 -10.80
N GLY A 111 6.87 -12.94 -10.80
CA GLY A 111 5.58 -13.52 -10.41
C GLY A 111 5.21 -13.35 -8.94
N ALA A 112 5.76 -12.37 -8.24
CA ALA A 112 5.28 -12.02 -6.90
C ALA A 112 3.80 -11.63 -6.93
N ASN A 113 3.04 -12.14 -5.96
CA ASN A 113 1.62 -11.81 -5.84
C ASN A 113 1.44 -10.39 -5.30
N VAL A 114 1.01 -9.48 -6.15
CA VAL A 114 0.83 -8.04 -5.85
C VAL A 114 -0.31 -7.74 -4.87
N ASN A 115 -1.17 -8.71 -4.61
CA ASN A 115 -2.30 -8.61 -3.68
C ASN A 115 -2.16 -9.58 -2.50
N LEU A 116 -0.97 -10.16 -2.28
CA LEU A 116 -0.71 -11.02 -1.14
C LEU A 116 -0.92 -10.23 0.15
N LEU A 117 -1.62 -10.79 1.13
CA LEU A 117 -1.78 -10.17 2.44
C LEU A 117 -0.70 -10.65 3.41
N SER A 118 -0.18 -9.75 4.25
CA SER A 118 0.68 -10.10 5.39
C SER A 118 -0.10 -10.95 6.41
N GLU A 119 0.58 -11.62 7.34
CA GLU A 119 -0.10 -12.54 8.27
C GLU A 119 -0.83 -11.84 9.40
N LYS A 120 -0.15 -10.90 10.06
CA LYS A 120 -0.67 -10.30 11.30
C LYS A 120 -1.67 -9.17 11.03
N ASP A 121 -1.27 -8.25 10.17
CA ASP A 121 -2.02 -7.01 9.95
C ASP A 121 -2.88 -7.05 8.69
N LEU A 122 -2.81 -8.16 7.94
CA LEU A 122 -3.52 -8.36 6.68
C LEU A 122 -3.32 -7.17 5.71
N LEU A 123 -2.07 -6.72 5.59
CA LEU A 123 -1.67 -5.61 4.72
C LEU A 123 -1.35 -6.11 3.33
N SER A 124 -1.85 -5.43 2.31
CA SER A 124 -1.40 -5.61 0.94
C SER A 124 -0.06 -4.90 0.68
N PRO A 125 0.70 -5.25 -0.38
CA PRO A 125 1.89 -4.49 -0.79
C PRO A 125 1.60 -2.99 -1.00
N MET A 126 0.41 -2.63 -1.49
CA MET A 126 -0.03 -1.24 -1.63
C MET A 126 -0.22 -0.55 -0.28
N ALA A 127 -0.79 -1.24 0.71
CA ALA A 127 -0.92 -0.72 2.07
C ALA A 127 0.45 -0.54 2.74
N CYS A 128 1.37 -1.49 2.55
CA CYS A 128 2.76 -1.35 3.00
C CYS A 128 3.47 -0.15 2.36
N LEU A 129 3.27 0.08 1.05
CA LEU A 129 3.80 1.25 0.36
C LEU A 129 3.29 2.57 0.96
N ALA A 130 1.99 2.64 1.24
CA ALA A 130 1.38 3.82 1.86
C ALA A 130 1.92 4.07 3.27
N GLN A 131 2.08 3.01 4.09
CA GLN A 131 2.71 3.10 5.41
C GLN A 131 4.18 3.54 5.32
N GLY A 132 4.92 2.99 4.36
CA GLY A 132 6.32 3.36 4.13
C GLY A 132 6.47 4.82 3.75
N ARG A 133 5.62 5.34 2.86
CA ARG A 133 5.58 6.76 2.51
C ARG A 133 5.35 7.63 3.75
N ALA A 134 4.37 7.29 4.56
CA ALA A 134 4.01 8.04 5.73
C ALA A 134 5.06 7.98 6.86
N ASN A 135 5.69 6.81 7.08
CA ASN A 135 6.63 6.58 8.19
C ASN A 135 8.09 6.90 7.82
N LEU A 136 8.53 6.50 6.64
CA LEU A 136 9.93 6.60 6.20
C LEU A 136 10.16 7.80 5.30
N ASN A 137 9.10 8.51 4.94
CA ASN A 137 9.10 9.76 4.19
C ASN A 137 9.99 9.72 2.93
N PHE A 138 9.97 8.61 2.17
CA PHE A 138 10.65 8.55 0.90
C PHE A 138 9.94 9.45 -0.13
N ASN A 139 10.68 9.92 -1.13
CA ASN A 139 10.20 10.97 -2.01
C ASN A 139 8.94 10.56 -2.79
N GLU A 140 8.16 11.56 -3.14
CA GLU A 140 6.88 11.42 -3.85
C GLU A 140 7.02 10.69 -5.19
N GLY A 141 8.09 10.98 -5.94
CA GLY A 141 8.35 10.32 -7.21
C GLY A 141 8.54 8.81 -7.08
N THR A 142 9.23 8.34 -6.03
CA THR A 142 9.36 6.92 -5.70
C THR A 142 8.00 6.30 -5.42
N PHE A 143 7.17 6.96 -4.61
CA PHE A 143 5.82 6.49 -4.28
C PHE A 143 4.99 6.28 -5.55
N TYR A 144 4.84 7.30 -6.40
CA TYR A 144 4.02 7.20 -7.61
C TYR A 144 4.57 6.19 -8.62
N LYS A 145 5.89 6.04 -8.71
CA LYS A 145 6.51 5.03 -9.57
C LYS A 145 6.13 3.62 -9.13
N ILE A 146 6.20 3.31 -7.83
CA ILE A 146 5.81 2.00 -7.29
C ILE A 146 4.30 1.78 -7.42
N VAL A 147 3.46 2.80 -7.14
CA VAL A 147 2.01 2.72 -7.38
C VAL A 147 1.71 2.34 -8.82
N SER A 148 2.38 2.98 -9.79
CA SER A 148 2.21 2.68 -11.21
C SER A 148 2.59 1.24 -11.55
N ILE A 149 3.70 0.74 -10.99
CA ILE A 149 4.17 -0.63 -11.20
C ILE A 149 3.14 -1.63 -10.62
N LEU A 150 2.73 -1.45 -9.37
CA LEU A 150 1.73 -2.31 -8.72
C LEU A 150 0.40 -2.31 -9.47
N LYS A 151 -0.11 -1.15 -9.88
CA LYS A 151 -1.37 -1.05 -10.65
C LYS A 151 -1.29 -1.75 -11.99
N LYS A 152 -0.20 -1.60 -12.75
CA LYS A 152 0.01 -2.30 -14.02
C LYS A 152 0.02 -3.81 -13.86
N ALA A 153 0.49 -4.30 -12.72
CA ALA A 153 0.50 -5.72 -12.37
C ALA A 153 -0.81 -6.23 -11.74
N GLY A 154 -1.86 -5.40 -11.68
CA GLY A 154 -3.16 -5.77 -11.11
C GLY A 154 -3.27 -5.57 -9.59
N GLY A 155 -2.38 -4.79 -9.00
CA GLY A 155 -2.45 -4.43 -7.59
C GLY A 155 -3.66 -3.54 -7.28
N SER A 156 -4.42 -3.89 -6.24
CA SER A 156 -5.56 -3.12 -5.78
C SER A 156 -5.12 -1.89 -4.98
N ILE A 157 -5.72 -0.75 -5.27
CA ILE A 157 -5.54 0.49 -4.48
C ILE A 157 -6.62 0.63 -3.40
N ASN A 158 -7.70 -0.11 -3.56
CA ASN A 158 -8.77 -0.19 -2.59
C ASN A 158 -8.57 -1.39 -1.69
N ARG A 159 -9.19 -1.34 -0.50
CA ARG A 159 -9.27 -2.50 0.39
C ARG A 159 -9.82 -3.71 -0.36
N THR A 160 -9.13 -4.84 -0.27
CA THR A 160 -9.67 -6.14 -0.66
C THR A 160 -10.59 -6.66 0.44
N LYS A 161 -11.44 -7.66 0.12
CA LYS A 161 -12.41 -8.22 1.08
C LYS A 161 -11.76 -8.69 2.38
N ASP A 162 -10.55 -9.23 2.28
CA ASP A 162 -9.84 -9.86 3.40
C ASP A 162 -8.79 -8.94 4.04
N GLU A 163 -8.59 -7.73 3.50
CA GLU A 163 -7.61 -6.77 4.00
C GLU A 163 -8.15 -6.03 5.23
N ALA A 164 -7.43 -6.09 6.36
CA ALA A 164 -7.85 -5.43 7.59
C ALA A 164 -7.63 -3.90 7.53
N THR A 165 -6.61 -3.47 6.80
CA THR A 165 -6.19 -2.07 6.78
C THR A 165 -6.10 -1.54 5.35
N PRO A 166 -7.02 -0.66 4.91
CA PRO A 166 -6.97 -0.08 3.59
C PRO A 166 -5.74 0.85 3.44
N PRO A 167 -5.14 0.96 2.24
CA PRO A 167 -3.97 1.81 2.00
C PRO A 167 -4.15 3.26 2.44
N VAL A 168 -5.35 3.83 2.27
CA VAL A 168 -5.67 5.21 2.66
C VAL A 168 -5.56 5.47 4.17
N LYS A 169 -5.69 4.44 5.01
CA LYS A 169 -5.59 4.58 6.47
C LYS A 169 -4.22 5.10 6.91
N ALA A 170 -3.15 4.73 6.21
CA ALA A 170 -1.82 5.24 6.52
C ALA A 170 -1.74 6.76 6.38
N ALA A 171 -2.28 7.32 5.29
CA ALA A 171 -2.33 8.78 5.10
C ALA A 171 -3.09 9.49 6.23
N ILE A 172 -4.19 8.89 6.67
CA ILE A 172 -5.07 9.45 7.71
C ILE A 172 -4.39 9.43 9.07
N VAL A 173 -3.84 8.27 9.47
CA VAL A 173 -3.21 8.08 10.79
C VAL A 173 -1.96 8.94 10.94
N HIS A 174 -1.17 9.11 9.86
CA HIS A 174 0.05 9.91 9.89
C HIS A 174 -0.15 11.38 9.49
N GLY A 175 -1.35 11.75 9.03
CA GLY A 175 -1.65 13.12 8.61
C GLY A 175 -0.91 13.55 7.35
N ASP A 176 -0.57 12.62 6.47
CA ASP A 176 0.04 12.92 5.17
C ASP A 176 -1.06 13.41 4.21
N LEU A 177 -1.19 14.74 4.11
CA LEU A 177 -2.24 15.38 3.32
C LEU A 177 -2.08 15.14 1.83
N ASP A 178 -0.85 15.11 1.32
CA ASP A 178 -0.57 14.87 -0.10
C ASP A 178 -0.93 13.43 -0.48
N LEU A 179 -0.57 12.47 0.37
CA LEU A 179 -0.97 11.08 0.21
C LEU A 179 -2.48 10.89 0.29
N LEU A 180 -3.15 11.60 1.22
CA LEU A 180 -4.61 11.58 1.33
C LEU A 180 -5.27 12.16 0.08
N ASP A 181 -4.80 13.33 -0.40
CA ASP A 181 -5.32 13.98 -1.60
C ASP A 181 -5.09 13.11 -2.85
N PHE A 182 -3.96 12.40 -2.93
CA PHE A 182 -3.75 11.38 -3.97
C PHE A 182 -4.81 10.27 -3.90
N PHE A 183 -5.03 9.65 -2.74
CA PHE A 183 -6.05 8.60 -2.63
C PHE A 183 -7.45 9.12 -2.97
N MET A 184 -7.77 10.34 -2.58
CA MET A 184 -9.05 10.98 -2.93
C MET A 184 -9.19 11.23 -4.43
N SER A 185 -8.10 11.58 -5.13
CA SER A 185 -8.11 11.84 -6.58
C SER A 185 -8.34 10.57 -7.40
N VAL A 186 -7.91 9.42 -6.91
CA VAL A 186 -8.09 8.12 -7.57
C VAL A 186 -9.34 7.36 -7.09
N HIS A 187 -10.24 8.06 -6.41
CA HIS A 187 -11.55 7.55 -5.96
C HIS A 187 -11.44 6.29 -5.08
N VAL A 188 -10.51 6.31 -4.12
CA VAL A 188 -10.41 5.24 -3.12
C VAL A 188 -11.65 5.23 -2.23
N HIS A 189 -12.14 4.04 -1.89
CA HIS A 189 -13.24 3.86 -0.95
C HIS A 189 -12.79 4.27 0.46
N ILE A 190 -13.26 5.45 0.92
CA ILE A 190 -13.00 5.96 2.28
C ILE A 190 -14.11 5.59 3.27
N PHE A 191 -15.27 5.10 2.78
CA PHE A 191 -16.41 4.66 3.58
C PHE A 191 -16.24 3.21 4.02
N VAL A 192 -15.06 2.87 4.56
CA VAL A 192 -14.74 1.53 5.06
C VAL A 192 -14.64 1.56 6.57
N GLU A 193 -15.11 0.50 7.18
CA GLU A 193 -14.99 0.27 8.61
C GLU A 193 -14.02 -0.90 8.84
N ASP A 194 -13.32 -0.88 9.95
CA ASP A 194 -12.50 -2.01 10.41
C ASP A 194 -13.35 -3.07 11.12
N THR A 195 -12.69 -4.07 11.71
CA THR A 195 -13.35 -5.14 12.48
C THR A 195 -14.13 -4.65 13.69
N ASP A 196 -13.74 -3.50 14.24
CA ASP A 196 -14.39 -2.84 15.36
C ASP A 196 -15.46 -1.83 14.90
N LYS A 197 -15.84 -1.85 13.62
CA LYS A 197 -16.76 -0.88 12.98
C LYS A 197 -16.26 0.58 13.05
N ARG A 198 -14.95 0.78 13.18
CA ARG A 198 -14.37 2.12 13.21
C ARG A 198 -14.22 2.66 11.80
N SER A 199 -14.84 3.80 11.55
CA SER A 199 -14.65 4.57 10.32
C SER A 199 -13.31 5.31 10.34
N MET A 200 -12.94 5.93 9.22
CA MET A 200 -11.74 6.75 9.12
C MET A 200 -11.76 7.95 10.11
N LEU A 201 -12.93 8.49 10.46
CA LEU A 201 -13.06 9.53 11.49
C LEU A 201 -12.69 9.04 12.90
N HIS A 202 -13.05 7.80 13.24
CA HIS A 202 -12.64 7.18 14.50
C HIS A 202 -11.10 7.04 14.58
N HIS A 203 -10.46 6.62 13.47
CA HIS A 203 -9.01 6.50 13.40
C HIS A 203 -8.29 7.84 13.55
N CYS A 204 -8.82 8.93 12.99
CA CYS A 204 -8.31 10.28 13.21
C CYS A 204 -8.37 10.67 14.70
N SER A 205 -9.49 10.38 15.36
CA SER A 205 -9.71 10.73 16.76
C SER A 205 -8.80 9.96 17.72
N LEU A 206 -8.44 8.72 17.36
CA LEU A 206 -7.55 7.86 18.16
C LEU A 206 -6.06 8.21 17.99
N ASN A 207 -5.67 8.75 16.83
CA ASN A 207 -4.27 8.97 16.46
C ASN A 207 -4.03 10.43 16.10
N PRO A 208 -4.06 11.34 17.10
CA PRO A 208 -3.87 12.77 16.85
C PRO A 208 -2.45 13.07 16.36
N ASN A 209 -2.36 13.90 15.33
CA ASN A 209 -1.13 14.44 14.78
C ASN A 209 -1.35 15.91 14.38
N SER A 210 -0.30 16.60 13.93
CA SER A 210 -0.37 18.02 13.58
C SER A 210 -1.40 18.36 12.50
N ASN A 211 -1.75 17.41 11.64
CA ASN A 211 -2.66 17.60 10.50
C ASN A 211 -4.05 17.01 10.74
N THR A 212 -4.32 16.43 11.90
CA THR A 212 -5.58 15.71 12.17
C THR A 212 -6.82 16.55 11.84
N ILE A 213 -6.86 17.82 12.19
CA ILE A 213 -8.00 18.70 11.88
C ILE A 213 -8.19 18.85 10.37
N ALA A 214 -7.10 19.00 9.61
CA ALA A 214 -7.16 19.12 8.16
C ALA A 214 -7.63 17.80 7.51
N VAL A 215 -7.23 16.66 8.05
CA VAL A 215 -7.70 15.31 7.63
C VAL A 215 -9.19 15.15 7.93
N LEU A 216 -9.62 15.45 9.18
CA LEU A 216 -11.04 15.38 9.58
C LEU A 216 -11.93 16.21 8.66
N ARG A 217 -11.51 17.46 8.37
CA ARG A 217 -12.24 18.34 7.45
C ARG A 217 -12.45 17.67 6.11
N ARG A 218 -11.37 17.16 5.48
CA ARG A 218 -11.46 16.50 4.17
C ARG A 218 -12.40 15.29 4.17
N LEU A 219 -12.39 14.51 5.25
CA LEU A 219 -13.24 13.32 5.38
C LEU A 219 -14.71 13.70 5.58
N ILE A 220 -14.99 14.71 6.42
CA ILE A 220 -16.36 15.20 6.67
C ILE A 220 -16.92 15.86 5.41
N ASP A 221 -16.12 16.67 4.69
CA ASP A 221 -16.51 17.29 3.42
C ASP A 221 -16.86 16.24 2.34
N ARG A 222 -16.34 15.01 2.46
CA ARG A 222 -16.67 13.88 1.59
C ARG A 222 -17.89 13.09 2.06
N GLY A 223 -18.52 13.49 3.16
CA GLY A 223 -19.76 12.93 3.66
C GLY A 223 -19.61 11.73 4.58
N LEU A 224 -18.44 11.53 5.22
CA LEU A 224 -18.35 10.53 6.26
C LEU A 224 -19.24 10.93 7.45
N ASP A 225 -19.94 9.96 8.01
CA ASP A 225 -20.84 10.16 9.15
C ASP A 225 -20.05 10.53 10.40
N ILE A 226 -20.18 11.80 10.81
CA ILE A 226 -19.51 12.35 12.00
C ILE A 226 -20.04 11.73 13.30
N ASN A 227 -21.27 11.15 13.26
CA ASN A 227 -21.98 10.55 14.38
C ASN A 227 -22.01 9.01 14.32
N GLY A 228 -21.31 8.41 13.34
CA GLY A 228 -21.21 6.95 13.24
C GLY A 228 -20.69 6.33 14.53
N GLN A 229 -21.19 5.16 14.90
CA GLN A 229 -20.84 4.46 16.13
C GLN A 229 -20.00 3.20 15.83
N ASP A 230 -18.90 3.02 16.56
CA ASP A 230 -18.06 1.82 16.52
C ASP A 230 -18.75 0.62 17.21
N SER A 231 -18.08 -0.53 17.33
CA SER A 231 -18.61 -1.74 17.99
C SER A 231 -18.94 -1.55 19.45
N ASP A 232 -18.38 -0.55 20.13
CA ASP A 232 -18.70 -0.19 21.53
C ASP A 232 -19.75 0.92 21.61
N GLY A 233 -20.26 1.38 20.48
CA GLY A 233 -21.18 2.52 20.37
C GLY A 233 -20.50 3.88 20.52
N ASN A 234 -19.18 3.94 20.50
CA ASN A 234 -18.50 5.22 20.58
C ASN A 234 -18.54 5.93 19.22
N THR A 235 -18.82 7.23 19.24
CA THR A 235 -18.64 8.09 18.07
C THR A 235 -17.18 8.59 18.01
N PRO A 236 -16.71 9.17 16.89
CA PRO A 236 -15.40 9.82 16.84
C PRO A 236 -15.18 10.83 17.99
N LEU A 237 -16.21 11.54 18.40
CA LEU A 237 -16.16 12.47 19.52
C LEU A 237 -15.90 11.77 20.87
N HIS A 238 -16.50 10.61 21.12
CA HIS A 238 -16.18 9.82 22.32
C HIS A 238 -14.71 9.43 22.39
N LEU A 239 -14.14 9.02 21.24
CA LEU A 239 -12.73 8.62 21.15
C LEU A 239 -11.78 9.80 21.29
N ALA A 240 -12.14 10.97 20.76
CA ALA A 240 -11.34 12.20 20.93
C ALA A 240 -11.24 12.65 22.40
N LEU A 241 -12.24 12.28 23.22
CA LEU A 241 -12.30 12.61 24.64
C LEU A 241 -11.56 11.60 25.55
N ASN A 242 -11.03 10.50 24.98
CA ASN A 242 -10.34 9.45 25.73
C ASN A 242 -9.15 8.87 24.94
N PRO A 243 -7.88 9.34 25.09
CA PRO A 243 -7.46 10.41 26.00
C PRO A 243 -8.01 11.78 25.55
N PHE A 244 -8.18 12.70 26.49
CA PHE A 244 -8.80 14.00 26.23
C PHE A 244 -7.98 14.82 25.22
N ASN A 245 -8.39 14.84 23.97
CA ASN A 245 -7.87 15.72 22.93
C ASN A 245 -8.87 16.86 22.69
N ARG A 246 -8.62 17.98 23.38
CA ARG A 246 -9.51 19.13 23.36
C ARG A 246 -9.70 19.70 21.97
N GLU A 247 -8.62 19.86 21.22
CA GLU A 247 -8.65 20.50 19.89
C GLU A 247 -9.51 19.68 18.89
N ILE A 248 -9.33 18.36 18.87
CA ILE A 248 -10.13 17.47 18.01
C ILE A 248 -11.59 17.47 18.45
N ALA A 249 -11.86 17.43 19.78
CA ALA A 249 -13.22 17.43 20.29
C ALA A 249 -13.96 18.74 19.94
N GLU A 250 -13.32 19.91 20.17
CA GLU A 250 -13.86 21.22 19.78
C GLU A 250 -14.14 21.32 18.28
N TYR A 251 -13.23 20.79 17.46
CA TYR A 251 -13.44 20.77 16.02
C TYR A 251 -14.65 19.89 15.65
N LEU A 252 -14.73 18.64 16.16
CA LEU A 252 -15.86 17.73 15.87
C LEU A 252 -17.19 18.34 16.28
N ILE A 253 -17.28 18.99 17.47
CA ILE A 253 -18.49 19.68 17.91
C ILE A 253 -18.84 20.83 16.96
N SER A 254 -17.85 21.66 16.57
CA SER A 254 -18.07 22.76 15.63
C SER A 254 -18.50 22.27 14.24
N ALA A 255 -18.10 21.06 13.85
CA ALA A 255 -18.48 20.41 12.60
C ALA A 255 -19.83 19.66 12.66
N GLY A 256 -20.53 19.69 13.81
CA GLY A 256 -21.87 19.15 13.96
C GLY A 256 -21.96 17.78 14.63
N ALA A 257 -20.92 17.34 15.35
CA ALA A 257 -21.01 16.12 16.15
C ALA A 257 -22.05 16.27 17.28
N ASP A 258 -22.91 15.26 17.43
CA ASP A 258 -23.94 15.23 18.47
C ASP A 258 -23.34 14.74 19.80
N GLU A 259 -23.33 15.61 20.81
CA GLU A 259 -22.79 15.35 22.12
C GLU A 259 -23.70 14.45 23.00
N GLU A 260 -24.96 14.29 22.64
CA GLU A 260 -25.96 13.53 23.42
C GLU A 260 -26.03 12.04 23.04
N ILE A 261 -25.42 11.63 21.92
CA ILE A 261 -25.33 10.22 21.54
C ILE A 261 -24.64 9.45 22.66
N LYS A 262 -25.26 8.35 23.08
CA LYS A 262 -24.73 7.45 24.12
C LYS A 262 -24.06 6.24 23.47
N ASN A 263 -22.88 5.89 23.98
CA ASN A 263 -22.28 4.60 23.68
C ASN A 263 -23.03 3.45 24.38
N TRP A 264 -22.64 2.19 24.12
CA TRP A 264 -23.32 1.02 24.69
C TRP A 264 -23.22 0.92 26.24
N LYS A 265 -22.37 1.72 26.86
CA LYS A 265 -22.30 1.88 28.34
C LYS A 265 -23.23 2.97 28.85
N GLY A 266 -24.07 3.56 28.01
CA GLY A 266 -25.00 4.62 28.36
C GLY A 266 -24.32 5.98 28.65
N ILE A 267 -23.08 6.19 28.18
CA ILE A 267 -22.28 7.39 28.43
C ILE A 267 -22.30 8.24 27.16
N SER A 268 -22.69 9.52 27.26
CA SER A 268 -22.61 10.49 26.19
C SER A 268 -21.29 11.27 26.26
N SER A 269 -20.86 11.83 25.11
CA SER A 269 -19.67 12.68 25.02
C SER A 269 -19.75 13.88 25.96
N LYS A 270 -20.93 14.49 26.09
CA LYS A 270 -21.19 15.57 27.04
C LYS A 270 -20.90 15.18 28.50
N LYS A 271 -21.28 13.95 28.90
CA LYS A 271 -20.99 13.43 30.23
C LYS A 271 -19.50 13.22 30.47
N ILE A 272 -18.75 12.78 29.45
CA ILE A 272 -17.29 12.63 29.51
C ILE A 272 -16.63 14.01 29.73
N VAL A 273 -17.04 15.03 28.97
CA VAL A 273 -16.54 16.40 29.14
C VAL A 273 -16.76 16.91 30.57
N GLN A 274 -17.97 16.72 31.12
CA GLN A 274 -18.30 17.11 32.48
C GLN A 274 -17.39 16.39 33.51
N GLN A 275 -17.14 15.09 33.33
CA GLN A 275 -16.27 14.32 34.21
C GLN A 275 -14.81 14.79 34.12
N ASN A 276 -14.31 15.08 32.91
CA ASN A 276 -12.96 15.58 32.70
C ASN A 276 -12.74 16.95 33.34
N ILE A 277 -13.70 17.86 33.25
CA ILE A 277 -13.66 19.18 33.93
C ILE A 277 -13.60 18.97 35.44
N VAL A 278 -14.46 18.12 36.02
CA VAL A 278 -14.44 17.82 37.44
C VAL A 278 -13.12 17.23 37.92
N ASN A 279 -12.54 16.31 37.13
CA ASN A 279 -11.25 15.69 37.42
C ASN A 279 -10.11 16.71 37.36
N PHE A 280 -10.12 17.63 36.39
CA PHE A 280 -9.16 18.70 36.26
C PHE A 280 -9.21 19.65 37.47
N LEU A 281 -10.40 20.03 37.93
CA LEU A 281 -10.60 20.87 39.09
C LEU A 281 -10.23 20.22 40.43
N ARG A 282 -10.11 18.90 40.48
CA ARG A 282 -9.73 18.10 41.65
C ARG A 282 -8.24 17.77 41.74
N GLN A 283 -7.45 18.12 40.70
CA GLN A 283 -6.01 17.98 40.79
C GLN A 283 -5.44 19.09 41.69
N PRO A 284 -4.60 18.75 42.70
CA PRO A 284 -4.06 19.69 43.67
C PRO A 284 -3.10 20.70 43.04
#